data_cae7fd71627ff1e486b9cb4820456253
#
_entry.id   cae7fd71627ff1e486b9cb4820456253
#
_cell.length_a   1.000
_cell.length_b   1.000
_cell.length_c   1.000
_cell.angle_alpha   90.00
_cell.angle_beta   90.00
_cell.angle_gamma   90.00
#
_symmetry.space_group_name_H-M   'P 1'
#
loop_
_entity.id
_entity.type
_entity.pdbx_description
1 polymer ?
#
loop_
_entity_poly.entity_id
_entity_poly.type
_entity_poly.pdbx_seq_one_letter_code
_entity_poly.pdbx_strand_id
1 'polypeptide(L)'
;MKFLFTIFGRIGRKKYWIATLIAWSIYLGNAVISNAINPNPETVTTAEMWIFFLSVPVAIWIAFAAGVQRMHDRGKSGLWLLPSLIPVIGSLWLFIELGFLEGDQTKNIYGEPDKA
;
A
#
# COMPACT_ATOMS: atom_id res chain seq x y z
N MET A 1 -4.25 12.05 -8.26
CA MET A 1 -3.63 10.88 -7.57
C MET A 1 -3.03 11.22 -6.21
N LYS A 2 -3.58 12.27 -5.57
CA LYS A 2 -3.12 12.67 -4.23
C LYS A 2 -3.23 11.55 -3.19
N PHE A 3 -4.23 10.69 -3.33
CA PHE A 3 -4.46 9.61 -2.37
C PHE A 3 -3.29 8.63 -2.25
N LEU A 4 -2.39 8.57 -3.21
CA LEU A 4 -1.22 7.70 -3.16
C LEU A 4 -0.20 8.12 -2.10
N PHE A 5 -0.18 9.40 -1.74
CA PHE A 5 0.89 9.95 -0.90
C PHE A 5 0.40 10.59 0.41
N THR A 6 -0.88 10.87 0.55
CA THR A 6 -1.44 11.44 1.77
C THR A 6 -1.95 10.36 2.71
N ILE A 7 -1.86 10.62 4.02
CA ILE A 7 -2.47 9.77 5.05
C ILE A 7 -3.78 10.36 5.58
N PHE A 8 -4.20 11.51 5.04
CA PHE A 8 -5.44 12.17 5.44
C PHE A 8 -6.59 11.80 4.52
N GLY A 9 -7.79 11.81 5.06
CA GLY A 9 -8.98 11.53 4.29
C GLY A 9 -9.35 10.05 4.24
N ARG A 10 -10.21 9.70 3.30
CA ARG A 10 -10.78 8.36 3.13
C ARG A 10 -10.65 7.94 1.67
N ILE A 11 -10.44 6.66 1.42
CA ILE A 11 -10.53 6.07 0.08
C ILE A 11 -11.40 4.82 0.10
N GLY A 12 -12.13 4.61 -0.98
CA GLY A 12 -12.93 3.40 -1.16
C GLY A 12 -12.09 2.20 -1.60
N ARG A 13 -12.75 1.06 -1.77
CA ARG A 13 -12.11 -0.20 -2.20
C ARG A 13 -11.37 -0.06 -3.53
N LYS A 14 -11.98 0.63 -4.50
CA LYS A 14 -11.37 0.83 -5.82
C LYS A 14 -10.02 1.51 -5.74
N LYS A 15 -9.94 2.64 -5.04
CA LYS A 15 -8.68 3.39 -4.89
C LYS A 15 -7.66 2.61 -4.08
N TYR A 16 -8.10 1.90 -3.06
CA TYR A 16 -7.22 1.03 -2.29
C TYR A 16 -6.54 -0.02 -3.17
N TRP A 17 -7.31 -0.70 -4.02
CA TRP A 17 -6.74 -1.71 -4.92
C TRP A 17 -5.84 -1.09 -5.98
N ILE A 18 -6.17 0.10 -6.50
CA ILE A 18 -5.30 0.83 -7.43
C ILE A 18 -3.95 1.12 -6.77
N ALA A 19 -3.96 1.66 -5.55
CA ALA A 19 -2.73 1.95 -4.82
C ALA A 19 -1.91 0.69 -4.53
N THR A 20 -2.58 -0.39 -4.13
CA THR A 20 -1.95 -1.68 -3.88
C THR A 20 -1.27 -2.23 -5.13
N LEU A 21 -1.97 -2.18 -6.28
CA LEU A 21 -1.40 -2.63 -7.54
C LEU A 21 -0.20 -1.77 -7.98
N ILE A 22 -0.26 -0.46 -7.75
CA ILE A 22 0.86 0.43 -8.05
C ILE A 22 2.07 0.06 -7.17
N ALA A 23 1.86 -0.13 -5.88
CA ALA A 23 2.94 -0.51 -4.96
C ALA A 23 3.57 -1.85 -5.35
N TRP A 24 2.74 -2.86 -5.65
CA TRP A 24 3.23 -4.16 -6.12
C TRP A 24 3.94 -4.07 -7.46
N SER A 25 3.46 -3.21 -8.39
CA SER A 25 4.11 -3.01 -9.67
C SER A 25 5.51 -2.41 -9.52
N ILE A 26 5.69 -1.48 -8.59
CA ILE A 26 7.01 -0.94 -8.27
C ILE A 26 7.92 -2.04 -7.74
N TYR A 27 7.45 -2.85 -6.82
CA TYR A 27 8.22 -3.94 -6.23
C TYR A 27 8.63 -4.99 -7.28
N LEU A 28 7.66 -5.46 -8.08
CA LEU A 28 7.93 -6.46 -9.13
C LEU A 28 8.79 -5.87 -10.24
N GLY A 29 8.62 -4.59 -10.56
CA GLY A 29 9.46 -3.88 -11.52
C GLY A 29 10.94 -3.87 -11.10
N ASN A 30 11.21 -3.72 -9.81
CA ASN A 30 12.58 -3.86 -9.29
C ASN A 30 13.18 -5.22 -9.63
N ALA A 31 12.42 -6.29 -9.41
CA ALA A 31 12.89 -7.65 -9.69
C ALA A 31 13.21 -7.84 -11.18
N VAL A 32 12.32 -7.34 -12.06
CA VAL A 32 12.50 -7.44 -13.51
C VAL A 32 13.72 -6.64 -13.97
N ILE A 33 13.84 -5.39 -13.53
CA ILE A 33 14.95 -4.50 -13.91
C ILE A 33 16.26 -5.06 -13.37
N SER A 34 16.30 -5.51 -12.12
CA SER A 34 17.47 -6.10 -11.51
C SER A 34 17.98 -7.30 -12.32
N ASN A 35 17.06 -8.20 -12.69
CA ASN A 35 17.41 -9.37 -13.49
C ASN A 35 17.88 -9.00 -14.91
N ALA A 36 17.36 -7.92 -15.48
CA ALA A 36 17.78 -7.44 -16.80
C ALA A 36 19.19 -6.81 -16.76
N ILE A 37 19.50 -6.08 -15.68
CA ILE A 37 20.82 -5.43 -15.49
C ILE A 37 21.89 -6.47 -15.13
N ASN A 38 21.54 -7.40 -14.24
CA ASN A 38 22.47 -8.39 -13.68
C ASN A 38 21.79 -9.75 -13.53
N PRO A 39 21.91 -10.63 -14.51
CA PRO A 39 21.30 -11.96 -14.43
C PRO A 39 21.92 -12.90 -13.39
N ASN A 40 23.08 -12.52 -12.82
CA ASN A 40 23.76 -13.36 -11.81
C ASN A 40 23.18 -13.09 -10.42
N PRO A 41 22.43 -14.05 -9.84
CA PRO A 41 21.80 -13.85 -8.54
C PRO A 41 22.76 -13.82 -7.35
N GLU A 42 24.02 -14.19 -7.56
CA GLU A 42 25.01 -14.22 -6.48
C GLU A 42 25.69 -12.88 -6.24
N THR A 43 25.48 -11.91 -7.14
CA THR A 43 26.10 -10.58 -7.04
C THR A 43 25.03 -9.50 -7.08
N VAL A 44 25.29 -8.39 -6.41
CA VAL A 44 24.43 -7.21 -6.44
C VAL A 44 25.25 -6.03 -6.92
N THR A 45 24.80 -5.38 -7.99
CA THR A 45 25.49 -4.21 -8.52
C THR A 45 25.09 -2.94 -7.78
N THR A 46 25.91 -1.90 -7.90
CA THR A 46 25.63 -0.58 -7.33
C THR A 46 24.32 0.01 -7.90
N ALA A 47 24.07 -0.20 -9.21
CA ALA A 47 22.85 0.27 -9.86
C ALA A 47 21.61 -0.39 -9.26
N GLU A 48 21.64 -1.70 -9.01
CA GLU A 48 20.53 -2.42 -8.37
C GLU A 48 20.26 -1.89 -6.97
N MET A 49 21.31 -1.63 -6.19
CA MET A 49 21.18 -1.06 -4.85
C MET A 49 20.47 0.30 -4.89
N TRP A 50 20.87 1.19 -5.80
CA TRP A 50 20.25 2.51 -5.92
C TRP A 50 18.77 2.41 -6.35
N ILE A 51 18.47 1.56 -7.33
CA ILE A 51 17.10 1.34 -7.78
C ILE A 51 16.24 0.85 -6.62
N PHE A 52 16.73 -0.11 -5.86
CA PHE A 52 16.02 -0.66 -4.70
C PHE A 52 15.80 0.41 -3.62
N PHE A 53 16.86 1.08 -3.18
CA PHE A 53 16.77 2.06 -2.10
C PHE A 53 15.98 3.32 -2.45
N LEU A 54 15.80 3.63 -3.74
CA LEU A 54 15.00 4.78 -4.15
C LEU A 54 13.53 4.41 -4.39
N SER A 55 13.24 3.22 -4.89
CA SER A 55 11.88 2.84 -5.28
C SER A 55 11.10 2.11 -4.19
N VAL A 56 11.74 1.25 -3.41
CA VAL A 56 11.03 0.47 -2.38
C VAL A 56 10.42 1.34 -1.29
N PRO A 57 11.10 2.37 -0.75
CA PRO A 57 10.45 3.28 0.20
C PRO A 57 9.21 3.97 -0.36
N VAL A 58 9.21 4.30 -1.65
CA VAL A 58 8.04 4.89 -2.32
C VAL A 58 6.88 3.89 -2.34
N ALA A 59 7.15 2.65 -2.70
CA ALA A 59 6.14 1.59 -2.71
C ALA A 59 5.57 1.34 -1.31
N ILE A 60 6.43 1.29 -0.30
CA ILE A 60 6.03 1.12 1.10
C ILE A 60 5.15 2.29 1.54
N TRP A 61 5.53 3.51 1.20
CA TRP A 61 4.74 4.69 1.56
C TRP A 61 3.36 4.68 0.90
N ILE A 62 3.28 4.33 -0.38
CA ILE A 62 2.01 4.23 -1.10
C ILE A 62 1.10 3.20 -0.43
N ALA A 63 1.61 2.03 -0.12
CA ALA A 63 0.86 0.98 0.55
C ALA A 63 0.39 1.41 1.95
N PHE A 64 1.28 2.03 2.71
CA PHE A 64 0.98 2.55 4.05
C PHE A 64 -0.09 3.65 4.01
N ALA A 65 0.08 4.63 3.14
CA ALA A 65 -0.85 5.74 3.00
C ALA A 65 -2.25 5.25 2.59
N ALA A 66 -2.31 4.33 1.63
CA ALA A 66 -3.57 3.72 1.21
C ALA A 66 -4.22 2.93 2.36
N GLY A 67 -3.43 2.20 3.12
CA GLY A 67 -3.90 1.46 4.29
C GLY A 67 -4.52 2.37 5.35
N VAL A 68 -3.84 3.47 5.68
CA VAL A 68 -4.35 4.46 6.64
C VAL A 68 -5.66 5.06 6.17
N GLN A 69 -5.72 5.53 4.94
CA GLN A 69 -6.93 6.13 4.37
C GLN A 69 -8.09 5.13 4.29
N ARG A 70 -7.77 3.88 4.00
CA ARG A 70 -8.79 2.83 3.95
C ARG A 70 -9.32 2.48 5.35
N MET A 71 -8.46 2.49 6.37
CA MET A 71 -8.91 2.37 7.77
C MET A 71 -9.83 3.53 8.15
N HIS A 72 -9.49 4.75 7.73
CA HIS A 72 -10.36 5.91 7.94
C HIS A 72 -11.74 5.72 7.30
N ASP A 73 -11.79 5.14 6.11
CA ASP A 73 -13.04 4.84 5.42
C ASP A 73 -13.90 3.83 6.20
N ARG A 74 -13.23 2.93 6.95
CA ARG A 74 -13.87 1.98 7.84
C ARG A 74 -14.19 2.56 9.22
N GLY A 75 -13.96 3.86 9.45
CA GLY A 75 -14.18 4.50 10.74
C GLY A 75 -13.11 4.20 11.79
N LYS A 76 -11.95 3.70 11.37
CA LYS A 76 -10.86 3.29 12.26
C LYS A 76 -9.63 4.16 12.04
N SER A 77 -8.82 4.36 13.09
CA SER A 77 -7.56 5.09 12.95
C SER A 77 -6.50 4.24 12.26
N GLY A 78 -5.43 4.89 11.79
CA GLY A 78 -4.29 4.19 11.17
C GLY A 78 -3.59 3.21 12.10
N LEU A 79 -3.77 3.35 13.42
CA LEU A 79 -3.20 2.42 14.40
C LEU A 79 -3.74 1.00 14.24
N TRP A 80 -4.90 0.83 13.62
CA TRP A 80 -5.46 -0.49 13.31
C TRP A 80 -4.65 -1.27 12.26
N LEU A 81 -3.62 -0.64 11.67
CA LEU A 81 -2.67 -1.36 10.83
C LEU A 81 -1.67 -2.19 11.63
N LEU A 82 -1.50 -1.93 12.93
CA LEU A 82 -0.56 -2.66 13.78
C LEU A 82 -0.79 -4.18 13.81
N PRO A 83 -2.04 -4.71 13.81
CA PRO A 83 -2.25 -6.15 13.74
C PRO A 83 -1.64 -6.82 12.49
N SER A 84 -1.35 -6.05 11.44
CA SER A 84 -0.70 -6.60 10.23
C SER A 84 0.72 -7.09 10.50
N LEU A 85 1.30 -6.71 11.64
CA LEU A 85 2.62 -7.18 12.05
C LEU A 85 2.59 -8.63 12.54
N ILE A 86 1.41 -9.20 12.81
CA ILE A 86 1.26 -10.61 13.14
C ILE A 86 1.43 -11.41 11.85
N PRO A 87 2.44 -12.30 11.74
CA PRO A 87 2.68 -13.05 10.51
C PRO A 87 1.46 -13.87 10.08
N VAL A 88 1.18 -13.92 8.80
CA VAL A 88 0.09 -14.65 8.15
C VAL A 88 -1.29 -14.15 8.55
N ILE A 89 -1.67 -14.26 9.83
CA ILE A 89 -2.98 -13.87 10.34
C ILE A 89 -3.22 -12.37 10.12
N GLY A 90 -2.23 -11.54 10.42
CA GLY A 90 -2.30 -10.10 10.23
C GLY A 90 -2.49 -9.72 8.77
N SER A 91 -1.75 -10.35 7.87
CA SER A 91 -1.85 -10.11 6.43
C SER A 91 -3.22 -10.51 5.88
N LEU A 92 -3.73 -11.67 6.27
CA LEU A 92 -5.06 -12.14 5.86
C LEU A 92 -6.17 -11.22 6.39
N TRP A 93 -6.06 -10.81 7.65
CA TRP A 93 -7.03 -9.89 8.23
C TRP A 93 -7.04 -8.56 7.47
N LEU A 94 -5.86 -7.99 7.18
CA LEU A 94 -5.73 -6.74 6.43
C LEU A 94 -6.30 -6.86 5.02
N PHE A 95 -6.03 -7.95 4.36
CA PHE A 95 -6.52 -8.21 3.00
C PHE A 95 -8.06 -8.17 2.97
N ILE A 96 -8.71 -8.80 3.93
CA ILE A 96 -10.17 -8.82 4.04
C ILE A 96 -10.70 -7.45 4.51
N GLU A 97 -10.13 -6.91 5.58
CA GLU A 97 -10.60 -5.66 6.20
C GLU A 97 -10.51 -4.48 5.22
N LEU A 98 -9.43 -4.35 4.50
CA LEU A 98 -9.18 -3.18 3.64
C LEU A 98 -9.65 -3.41 2.20
N GLY A 99 -9.54 -4.64 1.70
CA GLY A 99 -9.81 -4.95 0.30
C GLY A 99 -11.26 -5.28 -0.01
N PHE A 100 -11.98 -5.90 0.90
CA PHE A 100 -13.30 -6.45 0.62
C PHE A 100 -14.44 -5.87 1.45
N LEU A 101 -14.21 -5.51 2.71
CA LEU A 101 -15.26 -5.01 3.56
C LEU A 101 -15.65 -3.58 3.17
N GLU A 102 -16.94 -3.30 3.29
CA GLU A 102 -17.49 -1.98 2.98
C GLU A 102 -17.04 -0.96 4.01
N GLY A 103 -16.72 0.27 3.55
CA GLY A 103 -16.47 1.39 4.45
C GLY A 103 -17.75 2.01 4.99
N ASP A 104 -17.61 3.02 5.84
CA ASP A 104 -18.76 3.77 6.36
C ASP A 104 -19.50 4.44 5.21
N GLN A 105 -20.83 4.30 5.19
CA GLN A 105 -21.68 4.84 4.13
C GLN A 105 -21.92 6.35 4.27
N THR A 106 -21.70 6.89 5.46
CA THR A 106 -21.94 8.29 5.77
C THR A 106 -20.67 8.96 6.26
N LYS A 107 -20.72 10.28 6.42
CA LYS A 107 -19.63 11.05 7.00
C LYS A 107 -19.23 10.50 8.36
N ASN A 108 -17.91 10.36 8.58
CA ASN A 108 -17.35 10.03 9.88
C ASN A 108 -16.30 11.10 10.27
N ILE A 109 -15.54 10.86 11.36
CA ILE A 109 -14.55 11.83 11.84
C ILE A 109 -13.44 12.13 10.82
N TYR A 110 -13.28 11.30 9.80
CA TYR A 110 -12.26 11.45 8.74
C TYR A 110 -12.80 12.10 7.47
N GLY A 111 -14.08 12.43 7.42
CA GLY A 111 -14.71 13.15 6.32
C GLY A 111 -15.83 12.40 5.63
N GLU A 112 -16.17 12.86 4.43
CA GLU A 112 -17.21 12.28 3.60
C GLU A 112 -16.74 10.97 2.95
N PRO A 113 -17.66 10.05 2.63
CA PRO A 113 -17.30 8.83 1.90
C PRO A 113 -16.67 9.14 0.55
N ASP A 114 -15.73 8.30 0.15
CA ASP A 114 -15.15 8.37 -1.19
C ASP A 114 -16.19 7.87 -2.20
N LYS A 115 -16.50 8.69 -3.21
CA LYS A 115 -17.51 8.40 -4.23
C LYS A 115 -16.92 7.75 -5.50
N ALA A 116 -15.62 7.56 -5.53
CA ALA A 116 -14.97 6.99 -6.70
C ALA A 116 -15.10 5.48 -6.78
#